data_bb52646c3cbc56d8b4e3232fd61331b6
#
_entry.id   bb52646c3cbc56d8b4e3232fd61331b6
#
_cell.length_a   1.000
_cell.length_b   1.000
_cell.length_c   1.000
_cell.angle_alpha   90.00
_cell.angle_beta   90.00
_cell.angle_gamma   90.00
#
_symmetry.space_group_name_H-M   'P 1'
#
loop_
_entity.id
_entity.type
_entity.pdbx_description
1 polymer ?
#
loop_
_entity_poly.entity_id
_entity_poly.type
_entity_poly.pdbx_seq_one_letter_code
_entity_poly.pdbx_strand_id
1 'polypeptide(L)'
;ALDEVVDVLVFDPFNASNGFALPVTNKPLMALFTTPPQSDTVISNTDGWQQLLILHEYIHLVHLAQPSRSDVRQAIRNSWDIYDLVEGEMPRWAAEGYATLLESKMTGRGRLYDNLSEAILVEFAQQGALPQYSQLSSTEGGYLAGSMAYLMGSRFLAWLEESYSAQTLDAVWTRMQAV
;
A
#
# COMPACT_ATOMS: atom_id res chain seq x y z
N ALA A 1 7.44 0.91 -15.60
CA ALA A 1 7.40 2.36 -15.42
C ALA A 1 6.07 2.85 -15.95
N LEU A 2 5.48 3.85 -15.31
CA LEU A 2 4.33 4.56 -15.87
C LEU A 2 4.86 5.38 -17.07
N ASP A 3 4.29 5.14 -18.23
CA ASP A 3 4.61 5.92 -19.46
C ASP A 3 3.76 7.20 -19.55
N GLU A 4 2.90 7.44 -18.56
CA GLU A 4 1.92 8.51 -18.52
C GLU A 4 2.22 9.55 -17.45
N VAL A 5 1.77 10.77 -17.69
CA VAL A 5 1.86 11.86 -16.71
C VAL A 5 0.81 11.64 -15.63
N VAL A 6 1.25 11.68 -14.37
CA VAL A 6 0.36 11.58 -13.21
C VAL A 6 -0.16 12.96 -12.85
N ASP A 7 -1.47 13.12 -12.79
CA ASP A 7 -2.09 14.33 -12.23
C ASP A 7 -2.00 14.28 -10.70
N VAL A 8 -1.54 15.36 -10.10
CA VAL A 8 -1.41 15.46 -8.63
C VAL A 8 -2.28 16.57 -8.11
N LEU A 9 -3.26 16.21 -7.28
CA LEU A 9 -4.07 17.15 -6.51
C LEU A 9 -3.51 17.30 -5.10
N VAL A 10 -3.28 18.52 -4.69
CA VAL A 10 -2.79 18.85 -3.33
C VAL A 10 -3.83 19.71 -2.64
N PHE A 11 -4.38 19.25 -1.51
CA PHE A 11 -5.44 19.96 -0.81
C PHE A 11 -5.55 19.49 0.64
N ASP A 12 -6.33 20.21 1.44
CA ASP A 12 -6.57 19.88 2.85
C ASP A 12 -8.09 19.82 3.12
N PRO A 13 -8.73 18.68 2.87
CA PRO A 13 -10.18 18.62 2.92
C PRO A 13 -10.75 18.65 4.34
N PHE A 14 -10.03 18.08 5.33
CA PHE A 14 -10.60 17.82 6.66
C PHE A 14 -9.54 17.88 7.77
N ASN A 15 -8.43 18.55 7.56
CA ASN A 15 -7.31 18.52 8.50
C ASN A 15 -6.88 17.06 8.82
N ALA A 16 -6.83 16.25 7.80
CA ALA A 16 -6.51 14.82 7.89
C ALA A 16 -5.18 14.50 7.20
N SER A 17 -4.44 13.58 7.78
CA SER A 17 -3.18 13.06 7.22
C SER A 17 -3.48 11.85 6.38
N ASN A 18 -3.68 12.03 5.08
CA ASN A 18 -4.04 10.96 4.16
C ASN A 18 -3.69 11.32 2.71
N GLY A 19 -3.84 10.35 1.83
CA GLY A 19 -3.79 10.47 0.39
C GLY A 19 -4.49 9.29 -0.25
N PHE A 20 -4.61 9.32 -1.55
CA PHE A 20 -5.04 8.17 -2.33
C PHE A 20 -4.54 8.25 -3.77
N ALA A 21 -4.34 7.11 -4.37
CA ALA A 21 -4.00 6.96 -5.76
C ALA A 21 -5.20 6.37 -6.54
N LEU A 22 -5.49 6.96 -7.69
CA LEU A 22 -6.49 6.46 -8.63
C LEU A 22 -5.77 6.13 -9.94
N PRO A 23 -5.47 4.87 -10.14
CA PRO A 23 -4.71 4.43 -11.29
C PRO A 23 -5.61 4.23 -12.52
N VAL A 24 -6.27 5.27 -12.98
CA VAL A 24 -7.06 5.26 -14.21
C VAL A 24 -6.11 5.21 -15.42
N THR A 25 -6.37 4.31 -16.36
CA THR A 25 -5.42 3.93 -17.42
C THR A 25 -4.91 5.08 -18.27
N ASN A 26 -5.71 6.11 -18.52
CA ASN A 26 -5.31 7.26 -19.35
C ASN A 26 -4.96 8.52 -18.56
N LYS A 27 -5.29 8.57 -17.29
CA LYS A 27 -5.03 9.73 -16.42
C LYS A 27 -4.86 9.30 -14.97
N PRO A 28 -3.73 8.68 -14.63
CA PRO A 28 -3.46 8.33 -13.25
C PRO A 28 -3.48 9.59 -12.38
N LEU A 29 -4.21 9.53 -11.28
CA LEU A 29 -4.39 10.64 -10.35
C LEU A 29 -3.86 10.27 -8.99
N MET A 30 -3.17 11.21 -8.38
CA MET A 30 -2.74 11.15 -6.98
C MET A 30 -3.36 12.32 -6.22
N ALA A 31 -3.98 12.06 -5.08
CA ALA A 31 -4.50 13.08 -4.19
C ALA A 31 -3.71 13.08 -2.88
N LEU A 32 -3.13 14.21 -2.53
CA LEU A 32 -2.26 14.37 -1.37
C LEU A 32 -2.84 15.39 -0.41
N PHE A 33 -3.05 14.97 0.83
CA PHE A 33 -3.51 15.86 1.89
C PHE A 33 -2.30 16.52 2.55
N THR A 34 -2.38 17.84 2.73
CA THR A 34 -1.24 18.63 3.19
C THR A 34 -1.01 18.54 4.69
N THR A 35 -2.03 18.22 5.47
CA THR A 35 -1.91 18.10 6.93
C THR A 35 -0.97 16.97 7.32
N PRO A 36 0.13 17.23 8.03
CA PRO A 36 1.03 16.18 8.50
C PRO A 36 0.39 15.35 9.61
N PRO A 37 0.84 14.09 9.79
CA PRO A 37 0.38 13.26 10.90
C PRO A 37 0.81 13.81 12.26
N GLN A 38 0.03 13.50 13.28
CA GLN A 38 0.40 13.79 14.66
C GLN A 38 1.60 12.91 15.06
N SER A 39 2.47 13.47 15.91
CA SER A 39 3.75 12.84 16.28
C SER A 39 3.63 11.52 17.03
N ASP A 40 2.47 11.20 17.56
CA ASP A 40 2.14 9.99 18.30
C ASP A 40 1.47 8.90 17.44
N THR A 41 1.48 9.07 16.12
CA THR A 41 0.91 8.10 15.18
C THR A 41 2.00 7.30 14.47
N VAL A 42 1.65 6.05 14.06
CA VAL A 42 2.58 5.14 13.36
C VAL A 42 3.09 5.68 12.01
N ILE A 43 2.40 6.65 11.41
CA ILE A 43 2.80 7.27 10.14
C ILE A 43 3.69 8.51 10.35
N SER A 44 3.98 8.90 11.60
CA SER A 44 4.78 10.09 11.90
C SER A 44 6.30 9.86 11.77
N ASN A 45 6.75 8.62 11.66
CA ASN A 45 8.18 8.30 11.50
C ASN A 45 8.69 8.66 10.10
N THR A 46 8.76 9.95 9.82
CA THR A 46 9.22 10.48 8.53
C THR A 46 9.92 11.82 8.72
N ASP A 47 10.92 12.09 7.88
CA ASP A 47 11.56 13.41 7.81
C ASP A 47 10.76 14.41 6.96
N GLY A 48 9.81 13.89 6.14
CA GLY A 48 8.96 14.71 5.29
C GLY A 48 7.66 13.99 4.95
N TRP A 49 6.55 14.45 5.54
CA TRP A 49 5.22 13.85 5.32
C TRP A 49 4.84 13.71 3.84
N GLN A 50 4.99 14.80 3.09
CA GLN A 50 4.63 14.81 1.68
C GLN A 50 5.50 13.87 0.85
N GLN A 51 6.80 13.77 1.16
CA GLN A 51 7.68 12.84 0.48
C GLN A 51 7.25 11.38 0.71
N LEU A 52 6.96 11.03 1.96
CA LEU A 52 6.48 9.70 2.31
C LEU A 52 5.18 9.38 1.58
N LEU A 53 4.22 10.31 1.63
CA LEU A 53 2.91 10.16 1.02
C LEU A 53 3.00 10.02 -0.51
N ILE A 54 3.80 10.87 -1.17
CA ILE A 54 4.03 10.78 -2.62
C ILE A 54 4.60 9.41 -2.99
N LEU A 55 5.57 8.91 -2.24
CA LEU A 55 6.16 7.60 -2.51
C LEU A 55 5.13 6.48 -2.33
N HIS A 56 4.35 6.53 -1.25
CA HIS A 56 3.32 5.54 -0.97
C HIS A 56 2.30 5.45 -2.12
N GLU A 57 1.70 6.58 -2.48
CA GLU A 57 0.68 6.65 -3.52
C GLU A 57 1.25 6.34 -4.92
N TYR A 58 2.48 6.76 -5.19
CA TYR A 58 3.15 6.43 -6.44
C TYR A 58 3.43 4.93 -6.58
N ILE A 59 3.78 4.26 -5.48
CA ILE A 59 3.96 2.81 -5.48
C ILE A 59 2.64 2.12 -5.84
N HIS A 60 1.50 2.58 -5.31
CA HIS A 60 0.20 2.07 -5.73
C HIS A 60 -0.02 2.24 -7.23
N LEU A 61 0.23 3.42 -7.78
CA LEU A 61 0.09 3.66 -9.22
C LEU A 61 0.95 2.69 -10.05
N VAL A 62 2.22 2.54 -9.70
CA VAL A 62 3.14 1.63 -10.43
C VAL A 62 2.74 0.17 -10.26
N HIS A 63 2.38 -0.21 -9.04
CA HIS A 63 2.03 -1.59 -8.71
C HIS A 63 0.74 -2.02 -9.41
N LEU A 64 -0.26 -1.19 -9.31
CA LEU A 64 -1.56 -1.45 -9.90
C LEU A 64 -1.56 -1.23 -11.43
N ALA A 65 -0.65 -0.48 -12.01
CA ALA A 65 -0.50 -0.31 -13.45
C ALA A 65 0.16 -1.52 -14.14
N GLN A 66 0.57 -2.55 -13.40
CA GLN A 66 1.16 -3.74 -14.03
C GLN A 66 0.15 -4.42 -14.95
N PRO A 67 0.55 -4.86 -16.14
CA PRO A 67 -0.35 -5.53 -17.07
C PRO A 67 -0.84 -6.85 -16.50
N SER A 68 -2.12 -7.14 -16.73
CA SER A 68 -2.67 -8.46 -16.40
C SER A 68 -2.01 -9.53 -17.26
N ARG A 69 -1.76 -10.71 -16.70
CA ARG A 69 -1.32 -11.89 -17.44
C ARG A 69 -2.44 -12.54 -18.23
N SER A 70 -3.67 -12.24 -17.92
CA SER A 70 -4.83 -12.69 -18.70
C SER A 70 -5.05 -11.73 -19.85
N ASP A 71 -4.92 -12.22 -21.09
CA ASP A 71 -5.17 -11.42 -22.29
C ASP A 71 -6.59 -10.86 -22.32
N VAL A 72 -7.55 -11.61 -21.80
CA VAL A 72 -8.96 -11.19 -21.73
C VAL A 72 -9.13 -10.02 -20.76
N ARG A 73 -8.54 -10.12 -19.56
CA ARG A 73 -8.58 -9.03 -18.57
C ARG A 73 -7.86 -7.80 -19.09
N GLN A 74 -6.69 -7.99 -19.69
CA GLN A 74 -5.95 -6.88 -20.29
C GLN A 74 -6.74 -6.20 -21.41
N ALA A 75 -7.46 -6.96 -22.24
CA ALA A 75 -8.32 -6.40 -23.28
C ALA A 75 -9.50 -5.63 -22.70
N ILE A 76 -10.13 -6.13 -21.63
CA ILE A 76 -11.20 -5.43 -20.91
C ILE A 76 -10.68 -4.13 -20.32
N ARG A 77 -9.55 -4.18 -19.64
CA ARG A 77 -8.86 -3.02 -19.07
C ARG A 77 -8.59 -1.94 -20.11
N ASN A 78 -8.04 -2.33 -21.26
CA ASN A 78 -7.73 -1.41 -22.34
C ASN A 78 -8.98 -0.82 -23.02
N SER A 79 -10.08 -1.58 -23.04
CA SER A 79 -11.31 -1.18 -23.73
C SER A 79 -12.20 -0.25 -22.90
N TRP A 80 -12.18 -0.37 -21.59
CA TRP A 80 -13.12 0.32 -20.72
C TRP A 80 -12.45 1.43 -19.92
N ASP A 81 -11.15 1.58 -20.04
CA ASP A 81 -10.37 2.56 -19.27
C ASP A 81 -10.59 2.42 -17.75
N ILE A 82 -11.02 1.23 -17.34
CA ILE A 82 -11.29 0.88 -15.97
C ILE A 82 -10.05 0.23 -15.42
N TYR A 83 -9.61 0.78 -14.34
CA TYR A 83 -8.61 0.14 -13.52
C TYR A 83 -9.18 -1.13 -12.93
N ASP A 84 -8.42 -2.15 -13.10
CA ASP A 84 -8.79 -3.54 -13.04
C ASP A 84 -9.70 -3.94 -11.87
N LEU A 85 -10.59 -4.83 -12.17
CA LEU A 85 -11.22 -5.76 -11.24
C LEU A 85 -10.22 -6.51 -10.33
N VAL A 86 -8.92 -6.50 -10.66
CA VAL A 86 -7.81 -7.01 -9.83
C VAL A 86 -7.65 -6.26 -8.51
N GLU A 87 -7.97 -4.97 -8.46
CA GLU A 87 -7.97 -4.26 -7.17
C GLU A 87 -8.98 -4.86 -6.19
N GLY A 88 -10.10 -5.39 -6.70
CA GLY A 88 -11.08 -6.11 -5.90
C GLY A 88 -10.64 -7.50 -5.46
N GLU A 89 -9.65 -8.10 -6.12
CA GLU A 89 -9.13 -9.44 -5.80
C GLU A 89 -7.82 -9.38 -5.00
N MET A 90 -7.08 -8.27 -5.06
CA MET A 90 -5.86 -8.11 -4.26
C MET A 90 -6.21 -7.83 -2.80
N PRO A 91 -5.77 -8.66 -1.87
CA PRO A 91 -6.01 -8.39 -0.46
C PRO A 91 -5.40 -7.05 -0.06
N ARG A 92 -6.17 -6.24 0.64
CA ARG A 92 -5.73 -4.90 1.06
C ARG A 92 -4.37 -4.91 1.78
N TRP A 93 -4.12 -5.91 2.65
CA TRP A 93 -2.84 -6.04 3.33
C TRP A 93 -1.65 -6.21 2.37
N ALA A 94 -1.87 -6.82 1.20
CA ALA A 94 -0.81 -6.99 0.21
C ALA A 94 -0.50 -5.68 -0.51
N ALA A 95 -1.51 -4.95 -0.96
CA ALA A 95 -1.33 -3.65 -1.61
C ALA A 95 -0.72 -2.62 -0.67
N GLU A 96 -1.32 -2.43 0.51
CA GLU A 96 -0.87 -1.45 1.50
C GLU A 96 0.45 -1.85 2.16
N GLY A 97 0.62 -3.14 2.44
CA GLY A 97 1.87 -3.67 2.99
C GLY A 97 3.04 -3.49 2.03
N TYR A 98 2.83 -3.68 0.74
CA TYR A 98 3.87 -3.48 -0.27
C TYR A 98 4.26 -2.00 -0.42
N ALA A 99 3.27 -1.12 -0.49
CA ALA A 99 3.53 0.31 -0.52
C ALA A 99 4.30 0.77 0.73
N THR A 100 3.90 0.29 1.92
CA THR A 100 4.57 0.57 3.20
C THR A 100 6.00 0.01 3.25
N LEU A 101 6.22 -1.20 2.73
CA LEU A 101 7.55 -1.80 2.63
C LEU A 101 8.48 -0.95 1.78
N LEU A 102 8.03 -0.58 0.58
CA LEU A 102 8.87 0.17 -0.36
C LEU A 102 9.09 1.63 0.09
N GLU A 103 8.03 2.33 0.57
CA GLU A 103 8.21 3.68 1.12
C GLU A 103 9.26 3.69 2.23
N SER A 104 9.21 2.69 3.12
CA SER A 104 10.14 2.61 4.24
C SER A 104 11.56 2.29 3.77
N LYS A 105 11.74 1.38 2.83
CA LYS A 105 13.05 1.06 2.26
C LYS A 105 13.68 2.23 1.51
N MET A 106 12.88 2.97 0.75
CA MET A 106 13.35 4.10 -0.06
C MET A 106 13.69 5.33 0.79
N THR A 107 12.98 5.53 1.90
CA THR A 107 13.24 6.67 2.80
C THR A 107 14.19 6.35 3.95
N GLY A 108 14.40 5.08 4.27
CA GLY A 108 15.10 4.65 5.48
C GLY A 108 14.31 4.90 6.76
N ARG A 109 13.04 5.26 6.66
CA ARG A 109 12.10 5.57 7.72
C ARG A 109 10.74 4.93 7.43
N GLY A 110 9.68 5.38 8.09
CA GLY A 110 8.32 4.89 7.88
C GLY A 110 7.94 3.76 8.83
N ARG A 111 6.76 3.21 8.59
CA ARG A 111 6.09 2.27 9.49
C ARG A 111 6.85 0.96 9.71
N LEU A 112 7.63 0.51 8.71
CA LEU A 112 8.42 -0.72 8.84
C LEU A 112 9.54 -0.60 9.87
N TYR A 113 10.12 0.60 10.02
CA TYR A 113 11.24 0.88 10.92
C TYR A 113 10.84 1.66 12.17
N ASP A 114 9.54 1.78 12.42
CA ASP A 114 9.02 2.53 13.54
C ASP A 114 8.85 1.65 14.78
N ASN A 115 9.41 2.09 15.91
CA ASN A 115 9.34 1.38 17.17
C ASN A 115 7.92 1.26 17.72
N LEU A 116 7.06 2.26 17.48
CA LEU A 116 5.66 2.20 17.88
C LEU A 116 4.91 1.12 17.09
N SER A 117 5.15 1.04 15.79
CA SER A 117 4.61 -0.02 14.92
C SER A 117 5.01 -1.41 15.42
N GLU A 118 6.27 -1.58 15.78
CA GLU A 118 6.78 -2.84 16.33
C GLU A 118 6.14 -3.17 17.69
N ALA A 119 6.08 -2.21 18.59
CA ALA A 119 5.47 -2.40 19.91
C ALA A 119 3.99 -2.80 19.80
N ILE A 120 3.23 -2.19 18.88
CA ILE A 120 1.85 -2.55 18.61
C ILE A 120 1.73 -4.00 18.15
N LEU A 121 2.54 -4.42 17.17
CA LEU A 121 2.50 -5.79 16.66
C LEU A 121 2.87 -6.82 17.73
N VAL A 122 3.88 -6.54 18.53
CA VAL A 122 4.29 -7.40 19.65
C VAL A 122 3.18 -7.53 20.68
N GLU A 123 2.55 -6.42 21.07
CA GLU A 123 1.45 -6.44 22.04
C GLU A 123 0.26 -7.27 21.54
N PHE A 124 -0.17 -7.05 20.30
CA PHE A 124 -1.26 -7.84 19.70
C PHE A 124 -0.90 -9.33 19.59
N ALA A 125 0.34 -9.65 19.27
CA ALA A 125 0.81 -11.03 19.21
C ALA A 125 0.80 -11.69 20.59
N GLN A 126 1.28 -11.00 21.63
CA GLN A 126 1.30 -11.51 23.01
C GLN A 126 -0.10 -11.76 23.58
N GLN A 127 -1.06 -10.91 23.18
CA GLN A 127 -2.46 -11.06 23.59
C GLN A 127 -3.22 -12.09 22.76
N GLY A 128 -2.63 -12.67 21.72
CA GLY A 128 -3.32 -13.55 20.77
C GLY A 128 -4.41 -12.84 19.98
N ALA A 129 -4.29 -11.52 19.81
CA ALA A 129 -5.28 -10.64 19.20
C ALA A 129 -4.89 -10.17 17.79
N LEU A 130 -3.90 -10.81 17.15
CA LEU A 130 -3.58 -10.51 15.76
C LEU A 130 -4.79 -10.74 14.86
N PRO A 131 -5.07 -9.82 13.92
CA PRO A 131 -6.21 -9.95 13.03
C PRO A 131 -6.10 -11.17 12.12
N GLN A 132 -7.24 -11.75 11.82
CA GLN A 132 -7.34 -12.83 10.85
C GLN A 132 -7.18 -12.28 9.41
N TYR A 133 -6.88 -13.15 8.46
CA TYR A 133 -6.70 -12.81 7.05
C TYR A 133 -7.88 -12.00 6.48
N SER A 134 -9.11 -12.39 6.78
CA SER A 134 -10.32 -11.69 6.33
C SER A 134 -10.41 -10.25 6.85
N GLN A 135 -9.95 -10.01 8.08
CA GLN A 135 -9.93 -8.67 8.68
C GLN A 135 -8.85 -7.78 8.04
N LEU A 136 -7.70 -8.36 7.70
CA LEU A 136 -6.62 -7.64 7.01
C LEU A 136 -6.97 -7.27 5.57
N SER A 137 -7.91 -7.98 4.97
CA SER A 137 -8.37 -7.75 3.59
C SER A 137 -9.57 -6.79 3.52
N SER A 138 -10.21 -6.50 4.66
CA SER A 138 -11.38 -5.63 4.75
C SER A 138 -11.01 -4.19 5.09
N THR A 139 -11.89 -3.25 4.73
CA THR A 139 -11.87 -1.86 5.21
C THR A 139 -12.79 -1.67 6.42
N GLU A 140 -13.60 -2.67 6.75
CA GLU A 140 -14.51 -2.66 7.90
C GLU A 140 -13.81 -3.21 9.14
N GLY A 141 -14.01 -2.59 10.29
CA GLY A 141 -13.45 -3.11 11.55
C GLY A 141 -12.50 -2.15 12.29
N GLY A 142 -12.54 -0.86 11.99
CA GLY A 142 -11.81 0.16 12.74
C GLY A 142 -10.29 0.03 12.63
N TYR A 143 -9.60 0.15 13.76
CA TYR A 143 -8.13 0.13 13.80
C TYR A 143 -7.52 -1.16 13.26
N LEU A 144 -8.12 -2.31 13.55
CA LEU A 144 -7.60 -3.61 13.10
C LEU A 144 -7.59 -3.72 11.57
N ALA A 145 -8.68 -3.33 10.91
CA ALA A 145 -8.75 -3.32 9.46
C ALA A 145 -7.99 -2.13 8.86
N GLY A 146 -8.01 -0.98 9.55
CA GLY A 146 -7.34 0.24 9.12
C GLY A 146 -5.82 0.10 9.10
N SER A 147 -5.21 0.08 10.27
CA SER A 147 -3.75 0.17 10.43
C SER A 147 -3.02 -1.16 10.29
N MET A 148 -3.63 -2.27 10.72
CA MET A 148 -2.93 -3.56 10.73
C MET A 148 -2.61 -4.10 9.33
N ALA A 149 -3.38 -3.76 8.32
CA ALA A 149 -3.07 -4.11 6.93
C ALA A 149 -1.69 -3.58 6.51
N TYR A 150 -1.37 -2.35 6.90
CA TYR A 150 -0.07 -1.73 6.66
C TYR A 150 1.05 -2.37 7.48
N LEU A 151 0.84 -2.50 8.80
CA LEU A 151 1.86 -2.96 9.74
C LEU A 151 2.19 -4.43 9.52
N MET A 152 1.19 -5.30 9.55
CA MET A 152 1.40 -6.73 9.34
C MET A 152 1.79 -7.04 7.91
N GLY A 153 1.16 -6.38 6.92
CA GLY A 153 1.46 -6.60 5.52
C GLY A 153 2.91 -6.28 5.19
N SER A 154 3.41 -5.12 5.60
CA SER A 154 4.81 -4.74 5.35
C SER A 154 5.81 -5.65 6.06
N ARG A 155 5.55 -6.04 7.31
CA ARG A 155 6.40 -6.97 8.05
C ARG A 155 6.41 -8.37 7.45
N PHE A 156 5.26 -8.87 7.02
CA PHE A 156 5.17 -10.17 6.37
C PHE A 156 5.93 -10.19 5.03
N LEU A 157 5.77 -9.15 4.20
CA LEU A 157 6.47 -9.05 2.93
C LEU A 157 7.99 -8.87 3.13
N ALA A 158 8.41 -8.10 4.12
CA ALA A 158 9.83 -7.99 4.51
C ALA A 158 10.39 -9.33 4.94
N TRP A 159 9.67 -10.07 5.78
CA TRP A 159 10.06 -11.40 6.21
C TRP A 159 10.18 -12.40 5.05
N LEU A 160 9.26 -12.36 4.09
CA LEU A 160 9.34 -13.19 2.87
C LEU A 160 10.63 -12.91 2.09
N GLU A 161 10.94 -11.63 1.91
CA GLU A 161 12.14 -11.22 1.18
C GLU A 161 13.43 -11.63 1.91
N GLU A 162 13.50 -11.44 3.21
CA GLU A 162 14.64 -11.80 4.05
C GLU A 162 14.83 -13.32 4.17
N SER A 163 13.71 -14.07 4.27
CA SER A 163 13.75 -15.53 4.49
C SER A 163 14.02 -16.33 3.22
N TYR A 164 13.66 -15.80 2.06
CA TYR A 164 13.77 -16.51 0.79
C TYR A 164 14.64 -15.76 -0.22
N SER A 165 14.19 -14.64 -0.73
CA SER A 165 14.96 -13.72 -1.59
C SER A 165 14.11 -12.53 -2.04
N ALA A 166 14.75 -11.47 -2.57
CA ALA A 166 14.07 -10.35 -3.20
C ALA A 166 13.14 -10.78 -4.36
N GLN A 167 13.54 -11.81 -5.12
CA GLN A 167 12.75 -12.36 -6.23
C GLN A 167 11.44 -13.02 -5.78
N THR A 168 11.31 -13.33 -4.49
CA THR A 168 10.09 -13.92 -3.94
C THR A 168 8.90 -12.98 -4.08
N LEU A 169 9.11 -11.68 -3.87
CA LEU A 169 8.06 -10.68 -4.05
C LEU A 169 7.63 -10.59 -5.51
N ASP A 170 8.55 -10.60 -6.45
CA ASP A 170 8.25 -10.62 -7.88
C ASP A 170 7.42 -11.87 -8.26
N ALA A 171 7.76 -13.02 -7.66
CA ALA A 171 7.01 -14.25 -7.88
C ALA A 171 5.59 -14.21 -7.29
N VAL A 172 5.42 -13.58 -6.13
CA VAL A 172 4.11 -13.35 -5.50
C VAL A 172 3.24 -12.48 -6.41
N TRP A 173 3.75 -11.31 -6.82
CA TRP A 173 3.02 -10.39 -7.71
C TRP A 173 2.67 -11.03 -9.03
N THR A 174 3.63 -11.72 -9.60
CA THR A 174 3.47 -12.45 -10.84
C THR A 174 2.34 -13.48 -10.79
N ARG A 175 2.16 -14.17 -9.66
CA ARG A 175 1.09 -15.16 -9.47
C ARG A 175 -0.25 -14.49 -9.18
N MET A 176 -0.27 -13.42 -8.41
CA MET A 176 -1.49 -12.66 -8.11
C MET A 176 -2.10 -12.05 -9.38
N GLN A 177 -1.29 -11.64 -10.34
CA GLN A 177 -1.75 -11.14 -11.63
C GLN A 177 -2.24 -12.22 -12.61
N ALA A 178 -1.99 -13.48 -12.31
CA ALA A 178 -2.33 -14.61 -13.18
C ALA A 178 -3.72 -15.23 -12.88
N VAL A 179 -4.41 -14.76 -11.84
CA VAL A 179 -5.72 -15.30 -11.42
C VAL A 179 -6.87 -14.57 -12.08
#